data_6a0ea92e31cccaec48161b7f47f14fcc
#
_entry.id   6a0ea92e31cccaec48161b7f47f14fcc
#
_cell.length_a   1.000
_cell.length_b   1.000
_cell.length_c   1.000
_cell.angle_alpha   90.00
_cell.angle_beta   90.00
_cell.angle_gamma   90.00
#
_symmetry.space_group_name_H-M   'P 1'
#
loop_
_entity.id
_entity.type
_entity.pdbx_description
1 polymer ?
#
loop_
_entity_poly.entity_id
_entity_poly.type
_entity_poly.pdbx_seq_one_letter_code
_entity_poly.pdbx_strand_id
1 'polypeptide(L)'
;FELWRIQNHIPNADITPLDKLSFIGKRGMGALEFLPEVTKADKAEMIDVKSLADLAERIFIERENAHIMPEESITMQSLLTVGTSAGGRQPKAIIAINKTTGEVRSGQVAGLQDYDYYILKFGDTKYSSAEIEMTYYEMAIKSGIDMMPSRLYEIDGNRNFITKRFDRDGERKLHTQTLAAISPETDSYEGLVAVCRKLHLPETDCQEVFRRLVFNVLSNNTDDHTKNFSFVMDEAGLWRLSPAYDLTYIIDTGGYLPNTGHCMYVRSKLHHISYDDAILFAKDNGIRRADAIIREVADSLRQFRDIAKRYAVQDRWISSIESAINAHLVSWGLEDKDNSSSFEIDGKSCTDVRIEQAYKGNFHLY
;
A
#
# COMPACT_ATOMS: atom_id res chain seq x y z
N PHE A 1 1.78 20.17 7.73
CA PHE A 1 0.84 21.29 7.52
C PHE A 1 0.32 21.80 8.87
N GLU A 2 -0.22 20.94 9.73
CA GLU A 2 -0.80 21.35 11.03
C GLU A 2 0.21 22.08 11.93
N LEU A 3 1.45 21.61 12.02
CA LEU A 3 2.51 22.29 12.77
C LEU A 3 2.77 23.69 12.22
N TRP A 4 2.94 23.80 10.90
CA TRP A 4 3.11 25.09 10.23
C TRP A 4 1.94 26.04 10.52
N ARG A 5 0.71 25.52 10.46
CA ARG A 5 -0.51 26.27 10.80
C ARG A 5 -0.47 26.82 12.24
N ILE A 6 -0.13 25.95 13.20
CA ILE A 6 -0.05 26.30 14.62
C ILE A 6 1.05 27.35 14.86
N GLN A 7 2.25 27.13 14.30
CA GLN A 7 3.38 28.06 14.42
C GLN A 7 3.09 29.44 13.82
N ASN A 8 2.24 29.51 12.81
CA ASN A 8 1.81 30.76 12.19
C ASN A 8 0.50 31.30 12.78
N HIS A 9 0.00 30.70 13.87
CA HIS A 9 -1.23 31.14 14.57
C HIS A 9 -2.46 31.23 13.67
N ILE A 10 -2.58 30.34 12.64
CA ILE A 10 -3.70 30.33 11.71
C ILE A 10 -4.83 29.45 12.27
N PRO A 11 -6.02 29.99 12.55
CA PRO A 11 -7.16 29.19 12.99
C PRO A 11 -7.55 28.13 11.96
N ASN A 12 -7.97 26.95 12.41
CA ASN A 12 -8.35 25.85 11.51
C ASN A 12 -9.53 26.23 10.57
N ALA A 13 -10.43 27.10 11.05
CA ALA A 13 -11.57 27.60 10.28
C ALA A 13 -11.16 28.50 9.09
N ASP A 14 -9.98 29.09 9.12
CA ASP A 14 -9.49 30.01 8.08
C ASP A 14 -8.68 29.31 6.99
N ILE A 15 -8.44 27.99 7.12
CA ILE A 15 -7.66 27.22 6.17
C ILE A 15 -8.46 26.90 4.91
N THR A 16 -7.93 27.31 3.79
CA THR A 16 -8.45 27.00 2.46
C THR A 16 -7.67 25.87 1.79
N PRO A 17 -8.23 25.23 0.74
CA PRO A 17 -7.45 24.32 -0.10
C PRO A 17 -6.20 24.96 -0.72
N LEU A 18 -6.22 26.27 -1.03
CA LEU A 18 -5.09 27.00 -1.61
C LEU A 18 -3.94 27.12 -0.61
N ASP A 19 -4.22 27.30 0.67
CA ASP A 19 -3.18 27.35 1.72
C ASP A 19 -2.47 25.99 1.81
N LYS A 20 -3.21 24.88 1.69
CA LYS A 20 -2.63 23.54 1.65
C LYS A 20 -1.76 23.33 0.42
N LEU A 21 -2.19 23.79 -0.75
CA LEU A 21 -1.40 23.71 -1.98
C LEU A 21 -0.12 24.57 -1.88
N SER A 22 -0.23 25.80 -1.40
CA SER A 22 0.92 26.70 -1.18
C SER A 22 1.92 26.13 -0.15
N PHE A 23 1.43 25.42 0.87
CA PHE A 23 2.28 24.69 1.81
C PHE A 23 2.98 23.48 1.14
N ILE A 24 2.29 22.75 0.26
CA ILE A 24 2.91 21.65 -0.51
C ILE A 24 4.00 22.20 -1.42
N GLY A 25 3.75 23.30 -2.11
CA GLY A 25 4.73 23.96 -2.97
C GLY A 25 5.32 23.00 -4.01
N LYS A 26 6.65 22.88 -4.03
CA LYS A 26 7.40 21.97 -4.92
C LYS A 26 7.60 20.56 -4.37
N ARG A 27 7.16 20.29 -3.13
CA ARG A 27 7.44 19.03 -2.41
C ARG A 27 6.46 17.91 -2.71
N GLY A 28 5.40 18.18 -3.49
CA GLY A 28 4.37 17.22 -3.81
C GLY A 28 4.87 15.96 -4.51
N MET A 29 4.07 14.90 -4.41
CA MET A 29 4.22 13.72 -5.26
C MET A 29 3.87 14.12 -6.71
N GLY A 30 4.52 13.44 -7.66
CA GLY A 30 4.35 13.78 -9.09
C GLY A 30 5.07 15.07 -9.49
N ALA A 31 4.68 15.66 -10.62
CA ALA A 31 5.33 16.82 -11.23
C ALA A 31 4.64 18.16 -10.96
N LEU A 32 3.46 18.16 -10.31
CA LEU A 32 2.76 19.42 -10.02
C LEU A 32 3.51 20.22 -8.95
N GLU A 33 3.67 21.51 -9.22
CA GLU A 33 4.27 22.49 -8.31
C GLU A 33 3.30 23.66 -8.12
N PHE A 34 3.19 24.13 -6.87
CA PHE A 34 2.24 25.18 -6.51
C PHE A 34 2.99 26.44 -6.07
N LEU A 35 2.67 27.57 -6.70
CA LEU A 35 3.26 28.87 -6.40
C LEU A 35 2.16 29.88 -6.07
N PRO A 36 2.40 30.81 -5.12
CA PRO A 36 3.62 30.94 -4.29
C PRO A 36 3.70 29.84 -3.22
N GLU A 37 4.93 29.40 -2.92
CA GLU A 37 5.15 28.51 -1.76
C GLU A 37 5.33 29.32 -0.46
N VAL A 38 4.67 28.85 0.60
CA VAL A 38 4.79 29.48 1.92
C VAL A 38 5.95 28.92 2.75
N THR A 39 6.48 27.76 2.37
CA THR A 39 7.65 27.16 3.00
C THR A 39 8.72 26.92 1.94
N LYS A 40 9.84 27.62 2.04
CA LYS A 40 10.96 27.43 1.11
C LYS A 40 11.76 26.18 1.49
N ALA A 41 11.69 25.14 0.68
CA ALA A 41 12.59 24.00 0.75
C ALA A 41 13.70 24.17 -0.31
N ASP A 42 14.59 25.13 -0.09
CA ASP A 42 15.58 25.53 -1.10
C ASP A 42 16.75 24.55 -1.24
N LYS A 43 16.93 23.61 -0.30
CA LYS A 43 18.04 22.63 -0.32
C LYS A 43 17.59 21.29 0.22
N ALA A 44 18.04 20.23 -0.42
CA ALA A 44 17.93 18.88 0.12
C ALA A 44 18.89 18.73 1.30
N GLU A 45 18.38 18.88 2.51
CA GLU A 45 19.15 18.73 3.73
C GLU A 45 19.58 17.27 3.92
N MET A 46 20.73 17.06 4.54
CA MET A 46 21.12 15.75 5.04
C MET A 46 20.12 15.32 6.10
N ILE A 47 19.64 14.09 5.97
CA ILE A 47 18.70 13.51 6.94
C ILE A 47 19.45 12.53 7.82
N ASP A 48 19.33 12.71 9.12
CA ASP A 48 19.65 11.68 10.09
C ASP A 48 18.48 10.68 10.16
N VAL A 49 18.62 9.60 9.40
CA VAL A 49 17.59 8.56 9.31
C VAL A 49 17.38 7.87 10.66
N LYS A 50 18.41 7.83 11.52
CA LYS A 50 18.32 7.30 12.89
C LYS A 50 17.38 8.13 13.73
N SER A 51 17.57 9.43 13.80
CA SER A 51 16.66 10.34 14.53
C SER A 51 15.21 10.22 14.05
N LEU A 52 14.98 9.98 12.75
CA LEU A 52 13.65 9.72 12.23
C LEU A 52 13.09 8.35 12.67
N ALA A 53 13.93 7.32 12.74
CA ALA A 53 13.50 6.00 13.21
C ALA A 53 13.16 6.02 14.72
N ASP A 54 13.99 6.65 15.55
CA ASP A 54 13.73 6.85 16.97
C ASP A 54 12.40 7.59 17.21
N LEU A 55 12.13 8.58 16.37
CA LEU A 55 10.88 9.32 16.42
C LEU A 55 9.67 8.46 15.99
N ALA A 56 9.82 7.63 14.96
CA ALA A 56 8.79 6.71 14.54
C ALA A 56 8.45 5.68 15.62
N GLU A 57 9.46 5.11 16.29
CA GLU A 57 9.29 4.19 17.39
C GLU A 57 8.52 4.83 18.56
N ARG A 58 8.84 6.07 18.93
CA ARG A 58 8.09 6.81 19.93
C ARG A 58 6.63 6.99 19.53
N ILE A 59 6.33 7.29 18.28
CA ILE A 59 4.95 7.38 17.78
C ILE A 59 4.21 6.06 17.91
N PHE A 60 4.84 4.91 17.62
CA PHE A 60 4.23 3.61 17.79
C PHE A 60 3.89 3.36 19.26
N ILE A 61 4.83 3.62 20.18
CA ILE A 61 4.64 3.44 21.64
C ILE A 61 3.52 4.35 22.18
N GLU A 62 3.49 5.60 21.78
CA GLU A 62 2.48 6.57 22.22
C GLU A 62 1.08 6.20 21.73
N ARG A 63 0.93 5.69 20.50
CA ARG A 63 -0.35 5.20 19.98
C ARG A 63 -0.92 4.05 20.80
N GLU A 64 -0.06 3.18 21.35
CA GLU A 64 -0.49 2.06 22.18
C GLU A 64 -0.93 2.50 23.57
N ASN A 65 -0.28 3.49 24.16
CA ASN A 65 -0.49 3.90 25.53
C ASN A 65 -1.66 4.89 25.72
N ALA A 66 -2.30 5.34 24.66
CA ALA A 66 -3.41 6.32 24.67
C ALA A 66 -3.12 7.62 25.46
N HIS A 67 -1.86 7.92 25.74
CA HIS A 67 -1.39 9.08 26.50
C HIS A 67 -0.56 9.99 25.58
N ILE A 68 -1.25 10.67 24.67
CA ILE A 68 -0.63 11.63 23.76
C ILE A 68 -0.79 13.03 24.38
N MET A 69 0.32 13.67 24.75
CA MET A 69 0.32 15.12 24.97
C MET A 69 0.16 15.78 23.60
N PRO A 70 -0.92 16.57 23.38
CA PRO A 70 -1.29 17.03 22.03
C PRO A 70 -0.20 17.79 21.29
N GLU A 71 0.62 18.56 22.02
CA GLU A 71 1.64 19.42 21.42
C GLU A 71 2.90 18.68 20.95
N GLU A 72 3.37 17.69 21.73
CA GLU A 72 4.54 16.87 21.35
C GLU A 72 4.21 15.91 20.19
N SER A 73 3.02 15.33 20.20
CA SER A 73 2.52 14.46 19.13
C SER A 73 2.41 15.19 17.78
N ILE A 74 1.96 16.44 17.77
CA ILE A 74 1.86 17.25 16.57
C ILE A 74 3.26 17.53 16.01
N THR A 75 4.23 17.84 16.84
CA THR A 75 5.61 18.11 16.43
C THR A 75 6.25 16.85 15.85
N MET A 76 6.05 15.69 16.48
CA MET A 76 6.56 14.40 16.00
C MET A 76 5.92 13.95 14.69
N GLN A 77 4.60 13.97 14.60
CA GLN A 77 3.90 13.65 13.36
C GLN A 77 4.28 14.58 12.22
N SER A 78 4.54 15.84 12.52
CA SER A 78 4.93 16.82 11.49
C SER A 78 6.33 16.59 10.96
N LEU A 79 7.28 16.17 11.79
CA LEU A 79 8.63 15.82 11.33
C LEU A 79 8.62 14.58 10.43
N LEU A 80 7.78 13.58 10.72
CA LEU A 80 7.58 12.41 9.87
C LEU A 80 6.71 12.74 8.65
N THR A 81 5.78 13.68 8.77
CA THR A 81 4.90 14.14 7.69
C THR A 81 5.58 15.20 6.81
N VAL A 82 6.69 15.79 7.23
CA VAL A 82 7.52 16.69 6.39
C VAL A 82 8.00 16.00 5.10
N GLY A 83 7.83 14.69 5.02
CA GLY A 83 8.06 13.91 3.81
C GLY A 83 6.82 13.46 3.05
N THR A 84 5.59 13.58 3.55
CA THR A 84 4.47 12.87 2.93
C THR A 84 3.29 13.72 2.58
N SER A 85 3.19 14.05 1.31
CA SER A 85 1.89 14.18 0.62
C SER A 85 1.23 12.80 0.34
N ALA A 86 1.93 11.69 0.62
CA ALA A 86 1.41 10.34 0.56
C ALA A 86 0.60 10.05 1.84
N GLY A 87 -0.71 9.95 1.72
CA GLY A 87 -1.61 9.59 2.81
C GLY A 87 -1.25 8.25 3.46
N GLY A 88 -1.88 7.92 4.57
CA GLY A 88 -1.73 6.66 5.28
C GLY A 88 -1.29 6.86 6.74
N ARG A 89 -1.64 5.90 7.59
CA ARG A 89 -1.43 5.98 9.05
C ARG A 89 -0.01 5.59 9.49
N GLN A 90 0.73 4.82 8.67
CA GLN A 90 2.08 4.37 9.00
C GLN A 90 3.08 5.52 8.88
N PRO A 91 3.96 5.74 9.87
CA PRO A 91 5.05 6.69 9.78
C PRO A 91 5.94 6.39 8.58
N LYS A 92 6.24 7.42 7.79
CA LYS A 92 7.04 7.28 6.57
C LYS A 92 7.83 8.54 6.28
N ALA A 93 8.95 8.42 5.57
CA ALA A 93 9.78 9.52 5.12
C ALA A 93 10.07 9.42 3.62
N ILE A 94 10.17 10.56 2.95
CA ILE A 94 10.65 10.64 1.57
C ILE A 94 12.14 10.95 1.62
N ILE A 95 12.96 10.02 1.14
CA ILE A 95 14.41 10.13 1.16
C ILE A 95 14.98 9.98 -0.25
N ALA A 96 16.18 10.52 -0.42
CA ALA A 96 17.02 10.31 -1.59
C ALA A 96 18.34 9.68 -1.14
N ILE A 97 18.76 8.62 -1.81
CA ILE A 97 19.99 7.89 -1.48
C ILE A 97 20.96 8.02 -2.66
N ASN A 98 22.17 8.50 -2.38
CA ASN A 98 23.22 8.57 -3.38
C ASN A 98 23.63 7.17 -3.81
N LYS A 99 23.66 6.92 -5.12
CA LYS A 99 23.95 5.59 -5.71
C LYS A 99 25.36 5.09 -5.43
N THR A 100 26.31 6.01 -5.22
CA THR A 100 27.73 5.69 -5.05
C THR A 100 28.14 5.70 -3.59
N THR A 101 27.76 6.74 -2.84
CA THR A 101 28.21 6.95 -1.46
C THR A 101 27.27 6.39 -0.41
N GLY A 102 25.99 6.15 -0.76
CA GLY A 102 24.94 5.78 0.18
C GLY A 102 24.47 6.95 1.07
N GLU A 103 24.95 8.17 0.83
CA GLU A 103 24.51 9.35 1.56
C GLU A 103 22.99 9.56 1.44
N VAL A 104 22.34 9.84 2.56
CA VAL A 104 20.88 10.03 2.62
C VAL A 104 20.55 11.50 2.77
N ARG A 105 19.66 11.99 1.91
CA ARG A 105 19.11 13.34 1.91
C ARG A 105 17.60 13.36 1.87
N SER A 106 17.01 14.53 2.13
CA SER A 106 15.58 14.75 1.89
C SER A 106 15.25 14.50 0.42
N GLY A 107 14.32 13.57 0.17
CA GLY A 107 13.81 13.27 -1.17
C GLY A 107 12.63 14.14 -1.60
N GLN A 108 12.31 15.18 -0.85
CA GLN A 108 11.22 16.11 -1.19
C GLN A 108 11.58 17.04 -2.34
N VAL A 109 12.85 17.41 -2.46
CA VAL A 109 13.37 18.25 -3.53
C VAL A 109 13.88 17.35 -4.65
N ALA A 110 13.48 17.60 -5.87
CA ALA A 110 14.00 16.94 -7.06
C ALA A 110 15.32 17.57 -7.52
N GLY A 111 16.02 16.94 -8.48
CA GLY A 111 17.22 17.51 -9.09
C GLY A 111 18.52 17.18 -8.37
N LEU A 112 18.53 16.17 -7.52
CA LEU A 112 19.77 15.65 -6.92
C LEU A 112 20.47 14.73 -7.91
N GLN A 113 21.68 15.10 -8.31
CA GLN A 113 22.52 14.31 -9.22
C GLN A 113 23.00 13.03 -8.54
N ASP A 114 22.95 11.89 -9.23
CA ASP A 114 23.36 10.57 -8.75
C ASP A 114 22.58 10.02 -7.53
N TYR A 115 21.35 10.51 -7.32
CA TYR A 115 20.45 9.99 -6.29
C TYR A 115 19.28 9.21 -6.88
N ASP A 116 18.87 8.17 -6.16
CA ASP A 116 17.57 7.53 -6.32
C ASP A 116 16.63 7.98 -5.19
N TYR A 117 15.36 8.10 -5.51
CA TYR A 117 14.32 8.58 -4.59
C TYR A 117 13.47 7.43 -4.06
N TYR A 118 13.21 7.44 -2.77
CA TYR A 118 12.51 6.37 -2.07
C TYR A 118 11.44 6.89 -1.12
N ILE A 119 10.46 6.02 -0.85
CA ILE A 119 9.59 6.11 0.31
C ILE A 119 10.10 5.09 1.32
N LEU A 120 10.48 5.54 2.50
CA LEU A 120 10.86 4.74 3.65
C LEU A 120 9.68 4.68 4.60
N LYS A 121 9.13 3.48 4.83
CA LYS A 121 8.10 3.20 5.81
C LYS A 121 8.73 2.57 7.03
N PHE A 122 8.56 3.21 8.20
CA PHE A 122 9.12 2.70 9.44
C PHE A 122 8.37 1.46 9.90
N GLY A 123 9.14 0.42 10.24
CA GLY A 123 8.59 -0.86 10.66
C GLY A 123 8.16 -0.83 12.13
N ASP A 124 6.97 -1.36 12.40
CA ASP A 124 6.52 -1.66 13.76
C ASP A 124 6.88 -3.11 14.07
N THR A 125 7.87 -3.30 14.95
CA THR A 125 8.41 -4.63 15.29
C THR A 125 7.37 -5.51 15.97
N LYS A 126 6.42 -4.94 16.72
CA LYS A 126 5.32 -5.68 17.35
C LYS A 126 4.43 -6.37 16.32
N TYR A 127 4.23 -5.75 15.19
CA TYR A 127 3.34 -6.24 14.12
C TYR A 127 4.10 -6.85 12.94
N SER A 128 5.44 -6.87 12.95
CA SER A 128 6.27 -7.28 11.79
C SER A 128 5.86 -6.55 10.50
N SER A 129 5.50 -5.27 10.61
CA SER A 129 4.84 -4.57 9.50
C SER A 129 5.74 -4.44 8.26
N ALA A 130 7.04 -4.18 8.43
CA ALA A 130 7.99 -4.10 7.32
C ALA A 130 8.24 -5.46 6.65
N GLU A 131 8.33 -6.52 7.45
CA GLU A 131 8.53 -7.90 6.99
C GLU A 131 7.29 -8.42 6.25
N ILE A 132 6.09 -8.08 6.73
CA ILE A 132 4.82 -8.42 6.06
C ILE A 132 4.74 -7.68 4.72
N GLU A 133 5.02 -6.38 4.67
CA GLU A 133 4.99 -5.62 3.43
C GLU A 133 6.02 -6.14 2.43
N MET A 134 7.21 -6.54 2.88
CA MET A 134 8.22 -7.18 2.04
C MET A 134 7.78 -8.55 1.53
N THR A 135 7.06 -9.33 2.36
CA THR A 135 6.47 -10.61 1.96
C THR A 135 5.43 -10.41 0.85
N TYR A 136 4.55 -9.43 1.01
CA TYR A 136 3.53 -9.08 0.00
C TYR A 136 4.16 -8.55 -1.29
N TYR A 137 5.21 -7.75 -1.19
CA TYR A 137 5.99 -7.31 -2.35
C TYR A 137 6.52 -8.51 -3.16
N GLU A 138 7.15 -9.48 -2.50
CA GLU A 138 7.69 -10.66 -3.21
C GLU A 138 6.58 -11.51 -3.82
N MET A 139 5.48 -11.74 -3.11
CA MET A 139 4.32 -12.43 -3.67
C MET A 139 3.73 -11.69 -4.88
N ALA A 140 3.63 -10.36 -4.82
CA ALA A 140 3.13 -9.55 -5.91
C ALA A 140 4.01 -9.66 -7.16
N ILE A 141 5.34 -9.56 -7.00
CA ILE A 141 6.29 -9.77 -8.10
C ILE A 141 6.16 -11.18 -8.70
N LYS A 142 6.06 -12.22 -7.86
CA LYS A 142 5.86 -13.61 -8.31
C LYS A 142 4.51 -13.82 -9.00
N SER A 143 3.50 -13.03 -8.63
CA SER A 143 2.19 -12.99 -9.30
C SER A 143 2.23 -12.26 -10.65
N GLY A 144 3.37 -11.67 -11.03
CA GLY A 144 3.52 -10.87 -12.25
C GLY A 144 2.98 -9.45 -12.14
N ILE A 145 2.75 -8.93 -10.93
CA ILE A 145 2.39 -7.52 -10.69
C ILE A 145 3.63 -6.65 -10.86
N ASP A 146 3.47 -5.57 -11.61
CA ASP A 146 4.52 -4.56 -11.76
C ASP A 146 4.62 -3.71 -10.49
N MET A 147 5.79 -3.72 -9.85
CA MET A 147 6.12 -2.93 -8.66
C MET A 147 7.52 -2.34 -8.76
N MET A 148 7.72 -1.20 -8.13
CA MET A 148 9.06 -0.62 -8.03
C MET A 148 9.96 -1.45 -7.13
N PRO A 149 11.29 -1.50 -7.40
CA PRO A 149 12.25 -2.21 -6.57
C PRO A 149 12.13 -1.80 -5.09
N SER A 150 11.91 -2.79 -4.24
CA SER A 150 11.71 -2.62 -2.80
C SER A 150 12.60 -3.58 -2.02
N ARG A 151 12.95 -3.22 -0.81
CA ARG A 151 13.77 -4.03 0.09
C ARG A 151 13.56 -3.65 1.54
N LEU A 152 14.00 -4.52 2.45
CA LEU A 152 14.17 -4.13 3.84
C LEU A 152 15.37 -3.19 3.99
N TYR A 153 15.22 -2.19 4.84
CA TYR A 153 16.26 -1.22 5.19
C TYR A 153 16.43 -1.19 6.69
N GLU A 154 17.60 -1.61 7.15
CA GLU A 154 17.89 -1.74 8.57
C GLU A 154 18.44 -0.41 9.12
N ILE A 155 17.88 0.03 10.25
CA ILE A 155 18.31 1.20 11.01
C ILE A 155 18.39 0.76 12.47
N ASP A 156 19.61 0.77 13.05
CA ASP A 156 19.86 0.37 14.45
C ASP A 156 19.23 -0.98 14.85
N GLY A 157 19.27 -1.95 13.95
CA GLY A 157 18.72 -3.29 14.18
C GLY A 157 17.19 -3.40 13.92
N ASN A 158 16.51 -2.29 13.71
CA ASN A 158 15.10 -2.27 13.33
C ASN A 158 14.94 -2.34 11.82
N ARG A 159 14.04 -3.20 11.35
CA ARG A 159 13.74 -3.35 9.92
C ARG A 159 12.64 -2.42 9.49
N ASN A 160 12.87 -1.77 8.37
CA ASN A 160 11.96 -0.84 7.73
C ASN A 160 11.74 -1.27 6.28
N PHE A 161 10.62 -0.92 5.68
CA PHE A 161 10.37 -1.18 4.27
C PHE A 161 10.73 0.06 3.45
N ILE A 162 11.50 -0.12 2.38
CA ILE A 162 11.87 0.96 1.48
C ILE A 162 11.51 0.59 0.05
N THR A 163 10.82 1.48 -0.66
CA THR A 163 10.45 1.31 -2.06
C THR A 163 10.90 2.50 -2.90
N LYS A 164 11.43 2.22 -4.10
CA LYS A 164 11.82 3.26 -5.05
C LYS A 164 10.58 3.99 -5.56
N ARG A 165 10.68 5.30 -5.72
CA ARG A 165 9.56 6.11 -6.24
C ARG A 165 9.45 5.95 -7.75
N PHE A 166 8.24 5.72 -8.24
CA PHE A 166 7.94 5.64 -9.67
C PHE A 166 7.68 7.02 -10.31
N ASP A 167 7.44 8.04 -9.50
CA ASP A 167 7.19 9.41 -9.95
C ASP A 167 8.48 10.23 -10.11
N ARG A 168 9.63 9.54 -10.15
CA ARG A 168 10.95 10.12 -10.37
C ARG A 168 11.70 9.31 -11.42
N ASP A 169 12.25 10.01 -12.42
CA ASP A 169 13.15 9.47 -13.43
C ASP A 169 14.46 10.26 -13.41
N GLY A 170 15.43 9.76 -12.66
CA GLY A 170 16.64 10.52 -12.33
C GLY A 170 16.27 11.83 -11.60
N GLU A 171 16.67 12.95 -12.17
CA GLU A 171 16.40 14.28 -11.62
C GLU A 171 14.98 14.80 -11.94
N ARG A 172 14.26 14.13 -12.83
CA ARG A 172 12.96 14.60 -13.32
C ARG A 172 11.81 14.10 -12.46
N LYS A 173 10.79 14.95 -12.35
CA LYS A 173 9.48 14.58 -11.81
C LYS A 173 8.57 14.11 -12.92
N LEU A 174 7.90 12.98 -12.74
CA LEU A 174 6.88 12.49 -13.66
C LEU A 174 5.49 12.92 -13.17
N HIS A 175 4.65 13.35 -14.09
CA HIS A 175 3.28 13.70 -13.75
C HIS A 175 2.52 12.46 -13.29
N THR A 176 1.95 12.53 -12.10
CA THR A 176 1.29 11.39 -11.46
C THR A 176 -0.01 11.83 -10.81
N GLN A 177 -1.07 11.08 -11.01
CA GLN A 177 -2.34 11.28 -10.33
C GLN A 177 -2.94 9.94 -9.89
N THR A 178 -3.56 9.94 -8.70
CA THR A 178 -4.32 8.79 -8.21
C THR A 178 -5.67 8.67 -8.92
N LEU A 179 -6.27 7.49 -8.91
CA LEU A 179 -7.64 7.29 -9.39
C LEU A 179 -8.61 8.24 -8.66
N ALA A 180 -8.45 8.40 -7.35
CA ALA A 180 -9.25 9.34 -6.56
C ALA A 180 -9.13 10.80 -7.03
N ALA A 181 -8.02 11.20 -7.66
CA ALA A 181 -7.83 12.54 -8.19
C ALA A 181 -8.38 12.70 -9.62
N ILE A 182 -8.24 11.66 -10.46
CA ILE A 182 -8.71 11.66 -11.85
C ILE A 182 -10.23 11.49 -11.92
N SER A 183 -10.79 10.61 -11.11
CA SER A 183 -12.21 10.24 -11.12
C SER A 183 -12.71 10.06 -9.68
N PRO A 184 -12.96 11.16 -8.97
CA PRO A 184 -13.34 11.13 -7.55
C PRO A 184 -14.62 10.35 -7.26
N GLU A 185 -15.48 10.20 -8.26
CA GLU A 185 -16.74 9.44 -8.19
C GLU A 185 -16.55 7.93 -8.36
N THR A 186 -15.37 7.48 -8.74
CA THR A 186 -15.08 6.06 -8.97
C THR A 186 -14.82 5.36 -7.64
N ASP A 187 -15.56 4.27 -7.40
CA ASP A 187 -15.48 3.43 -6.19
C ASP A 187 -15.39 1.93 -6.50
N SER A 188 -15.13 1.57 -7.76
CA SER A 188 -15.16 0.18 -8.23
C SER A 188 -14.02 -0.15 -9.19
N TYR A 189 -13.67 -1.41 -9.29
CA TYR A 189 -12.68 -1.90 -10.26
C TYR A 189 -13.17 -1.77 -11.70
N GLU A 190 -14.49 -1.85 -11.95
CA GLU A 190 -15.09 -1.54 -13.25
C GLU A 190 -14.83 -0.09 -13.64
N GLY A 191 -15.01 0.83 -12.70
CA GLY A 191 -14.70 2.25 -12.88
C GLY A 191 -13.22 2.49 -13.17
N LEU A 192 -12.33 1.79 -12.46
CA LEU A 192 -10.88 1.85 -12.72
C LEU A 192 -10.54 1.40 -14.14
N VAL A 193 -11.10 0.27 -14.63
CA VAL A 193 -10.91 -0.18 -16.02
C VAL A 193 -11.49 0.83 -17.01
N ALA A 194 -12.64 1.42 -16.70
CA ALA A 194 -13.23 2.46 -17.54
C ALA A 194 -12.33 3.71 -17.65
N VAL A 195 -11.67 4.11 -16.56
CA VAL A 195 -10.66 5.19 -16.57
C VAL A 195 -9.44 4.80 -17.41
N CYS A 196 -8.92 3.57 -17.27
CA CYS A 196 -7.83 3.08 -18.12
C CYS A 196 -8.16 3.25 -19.62
N ARG A 197 -9.38 2.90 -20.02
CA ARG A 197 -9.82 3.04 -21.40
C ARG A 197 -9.99 4.49 -21.85
N LYS A 198 -10.55 5.35 -20.99
CA LYS A 198 -10.66 6.79 -21.28
C LYS A 198 -9.29 7.46 -21.44
N LEU A 199 -8.29 6.98 -20.73
CA LEU A 199 -6.90 7.43 -20.84
C LEU A 199 -6.14 6.73 -21.99
N HIS A 200 -6.79 5.85 -22.76
CA HIS A 200 -6.21 5.09 -23.88
C HIS A 200 -5.05 4.19 -23.48
N LEU A 201 -5.09 3.63 -22.27
CA LEU A 201 -4.08 2.69 -21.80
C LEU A 201 -4.12 1.38 -22.61
N PRO A 202 -2.97 0.71 -22.79
CA PRO A 202 -2.94 -0.58 -23.48
C PRO A 202 -3.71 -1.65 -22.68
N GLU A 203 -4.15 -2.71 -23.39
CA GLU A 203 -4.87 -3.84 -22.78
C GLU A 203 -4.07 -4.52 -21.66
N THR A 204 -2.74 -4.46 -21.74
CA THR A 204 -1.86 -4.98 -20.67
C THR A 204 -2.09 -4.29 -19.33
N ASP A 205 -2.42 -3.00 -19.33
CA ASP A 205 -2.70 -2.24 -18.11
C ASP A 205 -4.07 -2.64 -17.53
N CYS A 206 -5.07 -2.96 -18.39
CA CYS A 206 -6.34 -3.51 -17.94
C CYS A 206 -6.18 -4.93 -17.34
N GLN A 207 -5.30 -5.76 -17.93
CA GLN A 207 -4.95 -7.07 -17.37
C GLN A 207 -4.22 -6.94 -16.03
N GLU A 208 -3.36 -5.93 -15.90
CA GLU A 208 -2.68 -5.61 -14.64
C GLU A 208 -3.67 -5.17 -13.55
N VAL A 209 -4.68 -4.35 -13.88
CA VAL A 209 -5.78 -4.02 -12.95
C VAL A 209 -6.47 -5.29 -12.46
N PHE A 210 -6.79 -6.21 -13.36
CA PHE A 210 -7.43 -7.47 -12.99
C PHE A 210 -6.51 -8.33 -12.11
N ARG A 211 -5.22 -8.38 -12.41
CA ARG A 211 -4.23 -9.11 -11.61
C ARG A 211 -4.17 -8.57 -10.19
N ARG A 212 -4.17 -7.24 -10.02
CA ARG A 212 -4.20 -6.58 -8.70
C ARG A 212 -5.51 -6.83 -7.96
N LEU A 213 -6.65 -6.82 -8.65
CA LEU A 213 -7.94 -7.20 -8.07
C LEU A 213 -7.87 -8.62 -7.48
N VAL A 214 -7.45 -9.60 -8.30
CA VAL A 214 -7.32 -11.01 -7.86
C VAL A 214 -6.35 -11.13 -6.70
N PHE A 215 -5.20 -10.44 -6.77
CA PHE A 215 -4.21 -10.45 -5.70
C PHE A 215 -4.80 -9.87 -4.41
N ASN A 216 -5.45 -8.71 -4.45
CA ASN A 216 -6.04 -8.07 -3.28
C ASN A 216 -7.10 -8.98 -2.62
N VAL A 217 -7.97 -9.60 -3.43
CA VAL A 217 -9.00 -10.51 -2.92
C VAL A 217 -8.39 -11.75 -2.28
N LEU A 218 -7.51 -12.45 -3.00
CA LEU A 218 -6.96 -13.72 -2.53
C LEU A 218 -5.94 -13.56 -1.39
N SER A 219 -5.18 -12.45 -1.37
CA SER A 219 -4.23 -12.15 -0.30
C SER A 219 -4.85 -11.45 0.92
N ASN A 220 -6.15 -11.18 0.87
CA ASN A 220 -6.87 -10.41 1.89
C ASN A 220 -6.27 -9.00 2.14
N ASN A 221 -5.79 -8.34 1.08
CA ASN A 221 -5.47 -6.92 1.13
C ASN A 221 -6.75 -6.12 0.94
N THR A 222 -7.37 -5.71 2.04
CA THR A 222 -8.67 -5.03 2.03
C THR A 222 -8.58 -3.50 1.96
N ASP A 223 -7.37 -2.93 2.02
CA ASP A 223 -7.15 -1.47 1.90
C ASP A 223 -6.94 -1.04 0.43
N ASP A 224 -7.70 -1.64 -0.46
CA ASP A 224 -7.61 -1.45 -1.90
C ASP A 224 -8.40 -0.21 -2.40
N HIS A 225 -8.25 0.91 -1.68
CA HIS A 225 -8.98 2.14 -1.99
C HIS A 225 -8.41 2.89 -3.22
N THR A 226 -9.20 3.79 -3.77
CA THR A 226 -8.89 4.51 -5.03
C THR A 226 -7.61 5.36 -4.99
N LYS A 227 -7.05 5.66 -3.81
CA LYS A 227 -5.75 6.34 -3.69
C LYS A 227 -4.56 5.37 -3.86
N ASN A 228 -4.78 4.05 -3.81
CA ASN A 228 -3.75 3.03 -4.02
C ASN A 228 -3.61 2.61 -5.50
N PHE A 229 -4.34 3.29 -6.39
CA PHE A 229 -4.17 3.17 -7.83
C PHE A 229 -3.79 4.53 -8.41
N SER A 230 -2.70 4.58 -9.16
CA SER A 230 -2.20 5.82 -9.78
C SER A 230 -1.91 5.62 -11.25
N PHE A 231 -1.83 6.74 -11.94
CA PHE A 231 -1.45 6.83 -13.34
C PHE A 231 -0.27 7.77 -13.47
N VAL A 232 0.63 7.45 -14.38
CA VAL A 232 1.81 8.26 -14.71
C VAL A 232 1.68 8.72 -16.14
N MET A 233 1.98 9.99 -16.41
CA MET A 233 1.98 10.58 -17.73
C MET A 233 3.41 10.98 -18.12
N ASP A 234 3.83 10.61 -19.31
CA ASP A 234 5.11 11.02 -19.88
C ASP A 234 5.05 12.42 -20.48
N GLU A 235 6.19 12.90 -21.02
CA GLU A 235 6.30 14.22 -21.64
C GLU A 235 5.49 14.34 -22.95
N ALA A 236 5.14 13.23 -23.58
CA ALA A 236 4.30 13.20 -24.78
C ALA A 236 2.80 13.23 -24.43
N GLY A 237 2.46 13.21 -23.14
CA GLY A 237 1.08 13.18 -22.67
C GLY A 237 0.45 11.79 -22.69
N LEU A 238 1.26 10.73 -22.83
CA LEU A 238 0.78 9.36 -22.82
C LEU A 238 0.70 8.83 -21.39
N TRP A 239 -0.46 8.32 -21.04
CA TRP A 239 -0.72 7.77 -19.73
C TRP A 239 -0.42 6.27 -19.66
N ARG A 240 0.02 5.81 -18.50
CA ARG A 240 0.20 4.41 -18.13
C ARG A 240 -0.31 4.18 -16.70
N LEU A 241 -0.75 2.97 -16.40
CA LEU A 241 -0.95 2.58 -15.02
C LEU A 241 0.39 2.63 -14.28
N SER A 242 0.44 3.19 -13.08
CA SER A 242 1.67 3.18 -12.28
C SER A 242 2.01 1.76 -11.82
N PRO A 243 3.28 1.46 -11.51
CA PRO A 243 3.59 0.31 -10.68
C PRO A 243 2.71 0.26 -9.43
N ALA A 244 2.38 -0.93 -8.94
CA ALA A 244 1.59 -1.10 -7.72
C ALA A 244 2.38 -0.67 -6.48
N TYR A 245 1.67 -0.26 -5.45
CA TYR A 245 2.21 0.15 -4.15
C TYR A 245 1.16 -0.09 -3.06
N ASP A 246 1.59 -0.05 -1.79
CA ASP A 246 0.74 -0.28 -0.62
C ASP A 246 -0.01 -1.63 -0.67
N LEU A 247 0.63 -2.67 -1.22
CA LEU A 247 0.13 -4.04 -1.16
C LEU A 247 0.63 -4.67 0.15
N THR A 248 -0.28 -4.88 1.10
CA THR A 248 0.06 -5.44 2.41
C THR A 248 -1.16 -6.06 3.09
N TYR A 249 -0.95 -6.83 4.14
CA TYR A 249 -2.02 -7.26 5.03
C TYR A 249 -2.34 -6.17 6.05
N ILE A 250 -3.62 -5.87 6.20
CA ILE A 250 -4.05 -4.85 7.16
C ILE A 250 -4.26 -5.48 8.53
N ILE A 251 -3.42 -5.08 9.47
CA ILE A 251 -3.54 -5.45 10.88
C ILE A 251 -4.39 -4.38 11.57
N ASP A 252 -5.58 -4.76 12.03
CA ASP A 252 -6.40 -3.87 12.85
C ASP A 252 -5.85 -3.82 14.27
N THR A 253 -5.16 -2.74 14.60
CA THR A 253 -4.54 -2.52 15.90
C THR A 253 -5.46 -1.85 16.92
N GLY A 254 -6.66 -1.44 16.53
CA GLY A 254 -7.53 -0.63 17.40
C GLY A 254 -9.02 -0.87 17.26
N GLY A 255 -9.47 -1.89 16.52
CA GLY A 255 -10.91 -2.15 16.29
C GLY A 255 -11.61 -1.04 15.50
N TYR A 256 -10.84 -0.22 14.78
CA TYR A 256 -11.34 0.91 13.99
C TYR A 256 -11.64 0.56 12.53
N LEU A 257 -11.15 -0.59 12.06
CA LEU A 257 -11.54 -1.09 10.74
C LEU A 257 -12.81 -1.91 10.96
N PRO A 258 -13.96 -1.41 10.56
CA PRO A 258 -15.13 -2.27 10.48
C PRO A 258 -14.77 -3.45 9.58
N ASN A 259 -15.35 -4.59 9.83
CA ASN A 259 -15.23 -5.80 8.98
C ASN A 259 -15.95 -5.53 7.63
N THR A 260 -15.50 -4.50 6.92
CA THR A 260 -16.21 -3.84 5.81
C THR A 260 -15.87 -4.45 4.46
N GLY A 261 -14.94 -5.43 4.41
CA GLY A 261 -14.46 -6.00 3.17
C GLY A 261 -13.51 -5.07 2.41
N HIS A 262 -13.49 -5.19 1.09
CA HIS A 262 -12.69 -4.36 0.22
C HIS A 262 -13.18 -2.90 0.19
N CYS A 263 -12.28 -1.96 -0.13
CA CYS A 263 -12.63 -0.56 -0.28
C CYS A 263 -13.26 -0.25 -1.64
N MET A 264 -12.98 -1.06 -2.67
CA MET A 264 -13.54 -0.90 -4.00
C MET A 264 -14.48 -2.06 -4.35
N TYR A 265 -15.61 -1.72 -4.97
CA TYR A 265 -16.58 -2.71 -5.43
C TYR A 265 -16.04 -3.56 -6.57
N VAL A 266 -16.42 -4.84 -6.57
CA VAL A 266 -16.32 -5.77 -7.68
C VAL A 266 -17.72 -6.30 -7.93
N ARG A 267 -18.33 -6.04 -9.09
CA ARG A 267 -19.71 -6.43 -9.42
C ARG A 267 -20.71 -6.09 -8.29
N SER A 268 -20.58 -4.87 -7.78
CA SER A 268 -21.40 -4.35 -6.66
C SER A 268 -21.19 -5.08 -5.32
N LYS A 269 -20.10 -5.82 -5.13
CA LYS A 269 -19.74 -6.51 -3.90
C LYS A 269 -18.47 -5.92 -3.30
N LEU A 270 -18.44 -5.79 -1.97
CA LEU A 270 -17.25 -5.50 -1.18
C LEU A 270 -16.76 -6.73 -0.39
N HIS A 271 -17.63 -7.75 -0.27
CA HIS A 271 -17.38 -8.98 0.48
C HIS A 271 -17.71 -10.20 -0.38
N HIS A 272 -17.17 -11.34 0.00
CA HIS A 272 -17.49 -12.64 -0.62
C HIS A 272 -17.39 -12.62 -2.15
N ILE A 273 -16.36 -11.94 -2.65
CA ILE A 273 -16.07 -11.91 -4.08
C ILE A 273 -15.62 -13.33 -4.46
N SER A 274 -16.39 -13.97 -5.35
CA SER A 274 -16.15 -15.35 -5.76
C SER A 274 -15.28 -15.44 -7.02
N TYR A 275 -14.81 -16.64 -7.33
CA TYR A 275 -14.15 -16.96 -8.60
C TYR A 275 -15.02 -16.54 -9.80
N ASP A 276 -16.33 -16.88 -9.75
CA ASP A 276 -17.27 -16.52 -10.83
C ASP A 276 -17.44 -15.00 -10.97
N ASP A 277 -17.42 -14.25 -9.86
CA ASP A 277 -17.46 -12.79 -9.92
C ASP A 277 -16.21 -12.25 -10.66
N ALA A 278 -15.04 -12.79 -10.38
CA ALA A 278 -13.80 -12.39 -11.04
C ALA A 278 -13.81 -12.74 -12.54
N ILE A 279 -14.28 -13.93 -12.92
CA ILE A 279 -14.39 -14.35 -14.32
C ILE A 279 -15.41 -13.47 -15.06
N LEU A 280 -16.58 -13.23 -14.45
CA LEU A 280 -17.60 -12.37 -15.06
C LEU A 280 -17.12 -10.92 -15.16
N PHE A 281 -16.42 -10.41 -14.14
CA PHE A 281 -15.76 -9.09 -14.23
C PHE A 281 -14.82 -9.00 -15.43
N ALA A 282 -13.95 -9.98 -15.59
CA ALA A 282 -13.00 -10.03 -16.71
C ALA A 282 -13.72 -10.08 -18.06
N LYS A 283 -14.78 -10.91 -18.19
CA LYS A 283 -15.61 -11.02 -19.39
C LYS A 283 -16.30 -9.71 -19.74
N ASP A 284 -16.96 -9.08 -18.77
CA ASP A 284 -17.73 -7.84 -18.97
C ASP A 284 -16.80 -6.67 -19.33
N ASN A 285 -15.55 -6.73 -18.86
CA ASN A 285 -14.50 -5.76 -19.16
C ASN A 285 -13.55 -6.17 -20.28
N GLY A 286 -13.84 -7.24 -21.04
CA GLY A 286 -13.06 -7.68 -22.20
C GLY A 286 -11.62 -8.09 -21.87
N ILE A 287 -11.32 -8.43 -20.61
CA ILE A 287 -9.98 -8.80 -20.14
C ILE A 287 -9.72 -10.25 -20.53
N ARG A 288 -8.61 -10.48 -21.22
CA ARG A 288 -8.20 -11.80 -21.69
C ARG A 288 -7.37 -12.55 -20.66
N ARG A 289 -7.30 -13.88 -20.77
CA ARG A 289 -6.48 -14.76 -19.92
C ARG A 289 -6.86 -14.74 -18.43
N ALA A 290 -8.11 -14.42 -18.09
CA ALA A 290 -8.54 -14.27 -16.69
C ALA A 290 -8.21 -15.51 -15.82
N ASP A 291 -8.56 -16.72 -16.27
CA ASP A 291 -8.25 -17.97 -15.54
C ASP A 291 -6.73 -18.15 -15.33
N ALA A 292 -5.92 -17.89 -16.35
CA ALA A 292 -4.46 -17.97 -16.21
C ALA A 292 -3.91 -16.96 -15.19
N ILE A 293 -4.40 -15.73 -15.20
CA ILE A 293 -4.01 -14.70 -14.23
C ILE A 293 -4.40 -15.13 -12.81
N ILE A 294 -5.61 -15.66 -12.61
CA ILE A 294 -6.06 -16.16 -11.31
C ILE A 294 -5.12 -17.27 -10.79
N ARG A 295 -4.75 -18.22 -11.65
CA ARG A 295 -3.83 -19.31 -11.26
C ARG A 295 -2.43 -18.82 -10.96
N GLU A 296 -1.88 -17.93 -11.77
CA GLU A 296 -0.57 -17.30 -11.53
C GLU A 296 -0.52 -16.60 -10.15
N VAL A 297 -1.57 -15.88 -9.78
CA VAL A 297 -1.69 -15.25 -8.46
C VAL A 297 -1.80 -16.30 -7.35
N ALA A 298 -2.68 -17.29 -7.51
CA ALA A 298 -2.86 -18.36 -6.53
C ALA A 298 -1.56 -19.13 -6.27
N ASP A 299 -0.80 -19.46 -7.32
CA ASP A 299 0.49 -20.16 -7.21
C ASP A 299 1.53 -19.36 -6.42
N SER A 300 1.53 -18.05 -6.58
CA SER A 300 2.38 -17.16 -5.77
C SER A 300 1.96 -17.15 -4.30
N LEU A 301 0.65 -17.04 -4.03
CA LEU A 301 0.12 -16.93 -2.66
C LEU A 301 0.31 -18.22 -1.85
N ARG A 302 0.34 -19.40 -2.49
CA ARG A 302 0.68 -20.66 -1.82
C ARG A 302 2.08 -20.67 -1.21
N GLN A 303 3.00 -19.82 -1.72
CA GLN A 303 4.35 -19.69 -1.20
C GLN A 303 4.45 -18.73 0.01
N PHE A 304 3.33 -18.18 0.47
CA PHE A 304 3.32 -17.16 1.53
C PHE A 304 4.14 -17.57 2.75
N ARG A 305 3.90 -18.76 3.33
CA ARG A 305 4.57 -19.23 4.54
C ARG A 305 6.09 -19.22 4.42
N ASP A 306 6.61 -19.73 3.30
CA ASP A 306 8.04 -19.84 3.07
C ASP A 306 8.68 -18.46 2.85
N ILE A 307 7.99 -17.59 2.14
CA ILE A 307 8.43 -16.19 1.94
C ILE A 307 8.42 -15.44 3.27
N ALA A 308 7.34 -15.52 4.04
CA ALA A 308 7.20 -14.86 5.33
C ALA A 308 8.27 -15.30 6.35
N LYS A 309 8.58 -16.59 6.39
CA LYS A 309 9.67 -17.12 7.23
C LYS A 309 11.04 -16.58 6.83
N ARG A 310 11.33 -16.44 5.53
CA ARG A 310 12.60 -15.86 5.05
C ARG A 310 12.79 -14.42 5.51
N TYR A 311 11.69 -13.66 5.58
CA TYR A 311 11.72 -12.29 6.10
C TYR A 311 11.57 -12.21 7.61
N ALA A 312 11.47 -13.36 8.31
CA ALA A 312 11.33 -13.44 9.76
C ALA A 312 10.06 -12.74 10.30
N VAL A 313 8.96 -12.85 9.56
CA VAL A 313 7.62 -12.49 10.08
C VAL A 313 7.32 -13.35 11.31
N GLN A 314 6.77 -12.77 12.36
CA GLN A 314 6.42 -13.49 13.58
C GLN A 314 5.37 -14.58 13.30
N ASP A 315 5.53 -15.77 13.92
CA ASP A 315 4.69 -16.96 13.66
C ASP A 315 3.18 -16.70 13.84
N ARG A 316 2.80 -15.86 14.79
CA ARG A 316 1.38 -15.48 15.00
C ARG A 316 0.79 -14.80 13.75
N TRP A 317 1.56 -13.93 13.11
CA TRP A 317 1.13 -13.24 11.89
C TRP A 317 1.17 -14.17 10.67
N ILE A 318 2.19 -15.03 10.59
CA ILE A 318 2.23 -16.07 9.57
C ILE A 318 0.96 -16.92 9.64
N SER A 319 0.59 -17.41 10.81
CA SER A 319 -0.58 -18.28 10.98
C SER A 319 -1.89 -17.55 10.63
N SER A 320 -2.03 -16.29 11.07
CA SER A 320 -3.23 -15.50 10.80
C SER A 320 -3.40 -15.20 9.30
N ILE A 321 -2.35 -14.70 8.66
CA ILE A 321 -2.40 -14.30 7.25
C ILE A 321 -2.56 -15.52 6.34
N GLU A 322 -1.83 -16.61 6.61
CA GLU A 322 -1.95 -17.85 5.86
C GLU A 322 -3.36 -18.43 5.95
N SER A 323 -3.97 -18.37 7.14
CA SER A 323 -5.36 -18.83 7.31
C SER A 323 -6.32 -18.02 6.44
N ALA A 324 -6.16 -16.70 6.36
CA ALA A 324 -6.97 -15.84 5.51
C ALA A 324 -6.76 -16.16 4.02
N ILE A 325 -5.51 -16.27 3.57
CA ILE A 325 -5.18 -16.64 2.17
C ILE A 325 -5.78 -18.01 1.81
N ASN A 326 -5.58 -19.02 2.66
CA ASN A 326 -6.10 -20.37 2.40
C ASN A 326 -7.63 -20.39 2.35
N ALA A 327 -8.31 -19.62 3.20
CA ALA A 327 -9.77 -19.50 3.16
C ALA A 327 -10.26 -18.98 1.80
N HIS A 328 -9.58 -17.97 1.24
CA HIS A 328 -9.90 -17.45 -0.09
C HIS A 328 -9.57 -18.45 -1.21
N LEU A 329 -8.40 -19.10 -1.14
CA LEU A 329 -8.03 -20.12 -2.14
C LEU A 329 -9.05 -21.29 -2.16
N VAL A 330 -9.47 -21.78 -0.98
CA VAL A 330 -10.51 -22.82 -0.86
C VAL A 330 -11.84 -22.33 -1.42
N SER A 331 -12.26 -21.10 -1.05
CA SER A 331 -13.55 -20.54 -1.52
C SER A 331 -13.61 -20.37 -3.05
N TRP A 332 -12.44 -20.24 -3.70
CA TRP A 332 -12.33 -20.15 -5.15
C TRP A 332 -12.03 -21.50 -5.84
N GLY A 333 -11.94 -22.62 -5.08
CA GLY A 333 -11.59 -23.95 -5.61
C GLY A 333 -10.16 -24.03 -6.16
N LEU A 334 -9.25 -23.26 -5.54
CA LEU A 334 -7.84 -23.14 -5.95
C LEU A 334 -6.88 -23.81 -4.95
N GLU A 335 -7.38 -24.66 -4.05
CA GLU A 335 -6.55 -25.45 -3.14
C GLU A 335 -5.66 -26.44 -3.89
N ASP A 336 -4.49 -26.78 -3.32
CA ASP A 336 -3.63 -27.84 -3.84
C ASP A 336 -4.28 -29.20 -3.64
N LYS A 337 -4.54 -29.91 -4.73
CA LYS A 337 -5.13 -31.27 -4.70
C LYS A 337 -4.20 -32.30 -4.06
N ASP A 338 -2.90 -32.01 -3.97
CA ASP A 338 -1.90 -32.94 -3.40
C ASP A 338 -1.83 -32.89 -1.86
N ASN A 339 -2.45 -31.89 -1.21
CA ASN A 339 -2.48 -31.74 0.26
C ASN A 339 -3.81 -32.14 0.90
N SER A 340 -4.72 -32.76 0.16
CA SER A 340 -5.99 -33.27 0.69
C SER A 340 -5.80 -34.64 1.37
N SER A 341 -4.98 -34.70 2.43
CA SER A 341 -5.15 -35.76 3.43
C SER A 341 -6.45 -35.47 4.19
N SER A 342 -7.51 -36.13 3.73
CA SER A 342 -8.83 -36.10 4.35
C SER A 342 -8.76 -36.64 5.78
N PHE A 343 -8.90 -35.76 6.73
CA PHE A 343 -9.34 -36.12 8.08
C PHE A 343 -10.86 -35.99 8.12
N GLU A 344 -11.56 -37.11 8.07
CA GLU A 344 -12.97 -37.17 8.43
C GLU A 344 -13.10 -37.14 9.96
N ILE A 345 -13.76 -36.11 10.47
CA ILE A 345 -14.24 -36.06 11.85
C ILE A 345 -15.78 -36.00 11.79
N ASP A 346 -16.41 -37.01 12.32
CA ASP A 346 -17.88 -37.14 12.50
C ASP A 346 -18.75 -36.94 11.23
N GLY A 347 -18.38 -37.51 10.10
CA GLY A 347 -19.27 -37.60 8.94
C GLY A 347 -19.55 -36.27 8.21
N LYS A 348 -18.82 -35.22 8.52
CA LYS A 348 -18.81 -33.95 7.75
C LYS A 348 -17.47 -33.76 7.08
N SER A 349 -17.49 -33.29 5.85
CA SER A 349 -16.28 -32.95 5.13
C SER A 349 -15.55 -31.82 5.87
N CYS A 350 -14.22 -31.92 5.97
CA CYS A 350 -13.37 -30.97 6.69
C CYS A 350 -13.47 -29.52 6.14
N THR A 351 -13.99 -29.36 4.95
CA THR A 351 -14.27 -28.08 4.28
C THR A 351 -15.36 -27.29 5.00
N ASP A 352 -16.46 -27.92 5.40
CA ASP A 352 -17.61 -27.21 6.01
C ASP A 352 -17.30 -26.72 7.42
N VAL A 353 -16.51 -27.51 8.18
CA VAL A 353 -16.13 -27.18 9.56
C VAL A 353 -15.08 -26.05 9.61
N ARG A 354 -14.13 -26.02 8.65
CA ARG A 354 -13.09 -24.97 8.60
C ARG A 354 -13.64 -23.63 8.14
N ILE A 355 -14.57 -23.61 7.19
CA ILE A 355 -15.23 -22.38 6.76
C ILE A 355 -16.05 -21.80 7.91
N GLU A 356 -16.84 -22.60 8.63
CA GLU A 356 -17.57 -22.15 9.80
C GLU A 356 -16.66 -21.64 10.96
N GLN A 357 -15.49 -22.26 11.17
CA GLN A 357 -14.55 -21.84 12.20
C GLN A 357 -13.76 -20.60 11.80
N ALA A 358 -13.37 -20.44 10.53
CA ALA A 358 -12.74 -19.21 10.05
C ALA A 358 -13.69 -18.01 10.13
N TYR A 359 -14.99 -18.23 9.88
CA TYR A 359 -16.02 -17.19 10.05
C TYR A 359 -16.44 -16.97 11.50
N LYS A 360 -16.38 -17.99 12.38
CA LYS A 360 -16.71 -17.87 13.80
C LYS A 360 -15.55 -17.35 14.64
N GLY A 361 -14.31 -17.56 14.23
CA GLY A 361 -13.10 -17.07 14.92
C GLY A 361 -12.92 -15.55 14.87
N ASN A 362 -13.63 -14.85 13.97
CA ASN A 362 -13.66 -13.41 13.87
C ASN A 362 -14.84 -12.75 14.63
N PHE A 363 -15.62 -13.54 15.37
CA PHE A 363 -16.74 -13.05 16.20
C PHE A 363 -16.48 -13.38 17.67
N HIS A 364 -15.62 -12.66 18.33
CA HIS A 364 -15.75 -12.38 19.76
C HIS A 364 -15.41 -10.91 19.99
N LEU A 365 -16.52 -10.22 20.18
CA LEU A 365 -16.75 -9.02 20.94
C LEU A 365 -15.86 -8.93 22.20
N TYR A 366 -15.09 -7.84 22.29
CA TYR A 366 -15.17 -6.93 23.45
C TYR A 366 -14.65 -5.57 22.99
#